data_a1752e4e4df769553960560da8335148
#
_entry.id   a1752e4e4df769553960560da8335148
#
_cell.length_a   1.000
_cell.length_b   1.000
_cell.length_c   1.000
_cell.angle_alpha   90.00
_cell.angle_beta   90.00
_cell.angle_gamma   90.00
#
_symmetry.space_group_name_H-M   'P 1'
#
loop_
_entity.id
_entity.type
_entity.pdbx_description
1 polymer ?
#
loop_
_entity_poly.entity_id
_entity_poly.type
_entity_poly.pdbx_seq_one_letter_code
_entity_poly.pdbx_strand_id
1 'polypeptide(L)'
;RFLNTFSDVFDRDLTLFKALTKKYIDNTLLLNRRTDYWLIDGIQVYLLMEYVKKYYPEVKLLGSVSDTWLLSKFNLSKLNFNDKYPFVYQFITRDFLDQSLTTQSDSLSNFNRKIGNKYKAGLGLQYLNGFLGDSIVKKSIKEFYTSNKLKLSASSDFEKIITSKTDKDLSWFFGDYI
;
A
#
# COMPACT_ATOMS: atom_id res chain seq x y z
N ARG A 1 -3.24 -6.53 -27.46
CA ARG A 1 -2.95 -5.40 -26.54
C ARG A 1 -4.04 -4.35 -26.72
N PHE A 2 -5.15 -4.54 -26.02
CA PHE A 2 -6.19 -3.53 -25.97
C PHE A 2 -5.74 -2.41 -25.01
N LEU A 3 -5.61 -1.19 -25.59
CA LEU A 3 -5.46 0.10 -24.90
C LEU A 3 -4.47 0.11 -23.72
N ASN A 4 -3.20 0.20 -24.02
CA ASN A 4 -2.24 0.71 -23.03
C ASN A 4 -2.51 2.22 -22.88
N THR A 5 -3.19 2.59 -21.81
CA THR A 5 -3.55 3.99 -21.53
C THR A 5 -2.39 4.76 -20.88
N PHE A 6 -1.36 4.06 -20.44
CA PHE A 6 -0.17 4.63 -19.84
C PHE A 6 1.01 4.62 -20.81
N SER A 7 2.00 5.48 -20.56
CA SER A 7 3.25 5.43 -21.33
C SER A 7 4.00 4.13 -21.06
N ASP A 8 4.69 3.60 -22.06
CA ASP A 8 5.50 2.38 -21.93
C ASP A 8 6.58 2.52 -20.87
N VAL A 9 7.11 3.73 -20.65
CA VAL A 9 8.10 4.02 -19.61
C VAL A 9 7.47 3.84 -18.23
N PHE A 10 6.31 4.43 -17.99
CA PHE A 10 5.60 4.31 -16.71
C PHE A 10 5.22 2.87 -16.40
N ASP A 11 4.65 2.15 -17.35
CA ASP A 11 4.23 0.76 -17.15
C ASP A 11 5.43 -0.17 -16.86
N ARG A 12 6.52 0.02 -17.59
CA ARG A 12 7.75 -0.74 -17.36
C ARG A 12 8.36 -0.45 -16.00
N ASP A 13 8.48 0.82 -15.63
CA ASP A 13 9.03 1.24 -14.34
C ASP A 13 8.17 0.74 -13.19
N LEU A 14 6.85 0.84 -13.31
CA LEU A 14 5.90 0.35 -12.31
C LEU A 14 5.99 -1.15 -12.14
N THR A 15 6.09 -1.89 -13.25
CA THR A 15 6.23 -3.34 -13.25
C THR A 15 7.55 -3.76 -12.59
N LEU A 16 8.64 -3.10 -12.96
CA LEU A 16 9.96 -3.35 -12.39
C LEU A 16 9.98 -3.05 -10.89
N PHE A 17 9.44 -1.89 -10.48
CA PHE A 17 9.37 -1.50 -9.08
C PHE A 17 8.58 -2.51 -8.24
N LYS A 18 7.41 -2.94 -8.72
CA LYS A 18 6.61 -3.98 -8.05
C LYS A 18 7.35 -5.31 -7.95
N ALA A 19 8.01 -5.73 -9.01
CA ALA A 19 8.76 -6.99 -9.01
C ALA A 19 9.95 -6.94 -8.06
N LEU A 20 10.71 -5.84 -8.07
CA LEU A 20 11.86 -5.65 -7.18
C LEU A 20 11.45 -5.57 -5.71
N THR A 21 10.47 -4.73 -5.37
CA THR A 21 10.01 -4.58 -3.98
C THR A 21 9.43 -5.88 -3.46
N LYS A 22 8.63 -6.58 -4.26
CA LYS A 22 8.08 -7.87 -3.89
C LYS A 22 9.20 -8.89 -3.64
N LYS A 23 10.08 -9.09 -4.61
CA LYS A 23 11.18 -10.06 -4.50
C LYS A 23 12.11 -9.74 -3.33
N TYR A 24 12.40 -8.45 -3.12
CA TYR A 24 13.29 -8.01 -2.06
C TYR A 24 12.69 -8.23 -0.67
N ILE A 25 11.42 -7.87 -0.47
CA ILE A 25 10.72 -8.05 0.80
C ILE A 25 10.43 -9.53 1.04
N ASP A 26 9.87 -10.22 0.07
CA ASP A 26 9.43 -11.61 0.19
C ASP A 26 10.57 -12.60 0.49
N ASN A 27 11.79 -12.32 -0.01
CA ASN A 27 12.92 -13.21 0.16
C ASN A 27 13.81 -12.85 1.35
N THR A 28 13.57 -11.71 2.00
CA THR A 28 14.48 -11.23 3.05
C THR A 28 13.81 -11.03 4.39
N LEU A 29 12.51 -10.76 4.44
CA LEU A 29 11.74 -10.70 5.67
C LEU A 29 11.02 -12.04 5.89
N LEU A 30 11.42 -12.75 6.96
CA LEU A 30 10.85 -14.06 7.31
C LEU A 30 9.64 -13.86 8.23
N LEU A 31 8.59 -13.26 7.68
CA LEU A 31 7.30 -13.05 8.35
C LEU A 31 6.36 -14.22 8.12
N ASN A 32 5.49 -14.50 9.09
CA ASN A 32 4.43 -15.47 8.91
C ASN A 32 3.38 -14.93 7.92
N ARG A 33 3.39 -15.46 6.71
CA ARG A 33 2.47 -15.01 5.65
C ARG A 33 1.00 -15.33 5.89
N ARG A 34 0.71 -16.13 6.90
CA ARG A 34 -0.67 -16.42 7.28
C ARG A 34 -1.27 -15.31 8.14
N THR A 35 -0.47 -14.71 9.03
CA THR A 35 -0.92 -13.72 10.02
C THR A 35 -0.40 -12.31 9.73
N ASP A 36 0.84 -12.18 9.26
CA ASP A 36 1.52 -10.88 9.10
C ASP A 36 1.60 -10.40 7.64
N TYR A 37 0.83 -11.03 6.73
CA TYR A 37 0.80 -10.67 5.31
C TYR A 37 0.45 -9.19 5.08
N TRP A 38 -0.39 -8.62 5.95
CA TRP A 38 -0.84 -7.24 5.85
C TRP A 38 0.35 -6.26 5.87
N LEU A 39 1.36 -6.52 6.71
CA LEU A 39 2.52 -5.65 6.82
C LEU A 39 3.35 -5.69 5.54
N ILE A 40 3.59 -6.88 5.00
CA ILE A 40 4.35 -7.05 3.75
C ILE A 40 3.63 -6.35 2.59
N ASP A 41 2.36 -6.68 2.40
CA ASP A 41 1.54 -6.14 1.33
C ASP A 41 1.33 -4.62 1.50
N GLY A 42 1.11 -4.17 2.75
CA GLY A 42 0.98 -2.75 3.09
C GLY A 42 2.24 -1.95 2.78
N ILE A 43 3.41 -2.44 3.17
CA ILE A 43 4.69 -1.81 2.84
C ILE A 43 4.88 -1.71 1.32
N GLN A 44 4.57 -2.77 0.57
CA GLN A 44 4.70 -2.75 -0.89
C GLN A 44 3.80 -1.69 -1.53
N VAL A 45 2.54 -1.62 -1.11
CA VAL A 45 1.58 -0.63 -1.64
C VAL A 45 1.98 0.79 -1.21
N TYR A 46 2.35 0.99 0.04
CA TYR A 46 2.82 2.28 0.55
C TYR A 46 4.04 2.79 -0.24
N LEU A 47 5.06 1.96 -0.41
CA LEU A 47 6.25 2.33 -1.18
C LEU A 47 5.93 2.63 -2.64
N LEU A 48 4.98 1.90 -3.23
CA LEU A 48 4.51 2.14 -4.60
C LEU A 48 3.80 3.50 -4.72
N MET A 49 2.93 3.83 -3.76
CA MET A 49 2.27 5.15 -3.73
C MET A 49 3.29 6.29 -3.61
N GLU A 50 4.28 6.12 -2.74
CA GLU A 50 5.35 7.12 -2.57
C GLU A 50 6.24 7.24 -3.82
N TYR A 51 6.54 6.11 -4.49
CA TYR A 51 7.29 6.10 -5.74
C TYR A 51 6.56 6.87 -6.84
N VAL A 52 5.27 6.57 -7.04
CA VAL A 52 4.46 7.27 -8.06
C VAL A 52 4.31 8.74 -7.71
N LYS A 53 4.03 9.09 -6.46
CA LYS A 53 3.93 10.48 -6.01
C LYS A 53 5.21 11.28 -6.30
N LYS A 54 6.37 10.66 -6.14
CA LYS A 54 7.67 11.31 -6.31
C LYS A 54 8.09 11.45 -7.77
N TYR A 55 7.93 10.40 -8.57
CA TYR A 55 8.51 10.32 -9.90
C TYR A 55 7.49 10.52 -11.04
N TYR A 56 6.21 10.34 -10.73
CA TYR A 56 5.11 10.38 -11.69
C TYR A 56 3.88 11.15 -11.16
N PRO A 57 4.06 12.37 -10.58
CA PRO A 57 2.97 13.11 -9.93
C PRO A 57 1.83 13.46 -10.89
N GLU A 58 2.15 13.63 -12.18
CA GLU A 58 1.17 14.04 -13.20
C GLU A 58 0.40 12.88 -13.84
N VAL A 59 0.77 11.63 -13.53
CA VAL A 59 0.10 10.48 -14.14
C VAL A 59 -1.32 10.34 -13.60
N LYS A 60 -2.27 10.39 -14.51
CA LYS A 60 -3.71 10.28 -14.21
C LYS A 60 -4.15 8.83 -14.04
N LEU A 61 -5.26 8.65 -13.32
CA LEU A 61 -5.83 7.33 -13.02
C LEU A 61 -6.14 6.51 -14.27
N LEU A 62 -6.67 7.16 -15.28
CA LEU A 62 -7.06 6.54 -16.55
C LEU A 62 -6.01 6.74 -17.67
N GLY A 63 -4.80 7.21 -17.33
CA GLY A 63 -3.76 7.47 -18.31
C GLY A 63 -4.19 8.47 -19.38
N SER A 64 -3.82 8.23 -20.64
CA SER A 64 -4.13 9.11 -21.79
C SER A 64 -5.63 9.26 -22.08
N VAL A 65 -6.47 8.34 -21.62
CA VAL A 65 -7.93 8.43 -21.79
C VAL A 65 -8.54 9.51 -20.89
N SER A 66 -7.82 9.94 -19.83
CA SER A 66 -8.28 11.00 -18.92
C SER A 66 -8.63 12.31 -19.63
N ASP A 67 -8.00 12.61 -20.75
CA ASP A 67 -8.16 13.86 -21.48
C ASP A 67 -9.38 13.88 -22.41
N THR A 68 -10.19 12.80 -22.43
CA THR A 68 -11.40 12.76 -23.25
C THR A 68 -12.49 13.67 -22.66
N TRP A 69 -13.24 14.37 -23.55
CA TRP A 69 -14.27 15.31 -23.14
C TRP A 69 -15.35 14.70 -22.24
N LEU A 70 -15.67 13.41 -22.44
CA LEU A 70 -16.65 12.67 -21.64
C LEU A 70 -16.20 12.54 -20.17
N LEU A 71 -14.93 12.18 -19.95
CA LEU A 71 -14.38 12.00 -18.61
C LEU A 71 -14.14 13.33 -17.89
N SER A 72 -13.90 14.41 -18.66
CA SER A 72 -13.73 15.75 -18.09
C SER A 72 -15.04 16.26 -17.45
N LYS A 73 -16.21 15.92 -18.01
CA LYS A 73 -17.51 16.27 -17.44
C LYS A 73 -17.77 15.65 -16.06
N PHE A 74 -17.20 14.47 -15.79
CA PHE A 74 -17.34 13.78 -14.51
C PHE A 74 -16.18 14.03 -13.54
N ASN A 75 -15.28 15.00 -13.84
CA ASN A 75 -14.04 15.26 -13.09
C ASN A 75 -13.10 14.06 -12.95
N LEU A 76 -13.31 12.99 -13.69
CA LEU A 76 -12.46 11.79 -13.67
C LEU A 76 -11.06 12.07 -14.26
N SER A 77 -10.95 13.08 -15.13
CA SER A 77 -9.70 13.57 -15.68
C SER A 77 -8.75 14.18 -14.61
N LYS A 78 -9.30 14.60 -13.48
CA LYS A 78 -8.51 15.21 -12.39
C LYS A 78 -7.87 14.17 -11.46
N LEU A 79 -8.33 12.92 -11.50
CA LEU A 79 -7.86 11.88 -10.61
C LEU A 79 -6.44 11.45 -10.97
N ASN A 80 -5.57 11.41 -9.95
CA ASN A 80 -4.22 10.92 -10.08
C ASN A 80 -4.17 9.39 -9.94
N PHE A 81 -3.09 8.78 -10.40
CA PHE A 81 -2.93 7.33 -10.38
C PHE A 81 -3.14 6.70 -9.00
N ASN A 82 -2.70 7.38 -7.93
CA ASN A 82 -2.82 6.89 -6.57
C ASN A 82 -4.25 6.97 -6.00
N ASP A 83 -5.13 7.76 -6.60
CA ASP A 83 -6.52 7.91 -6.14
C ASP A 83 -7.32 6.60 -6.25
N LYS A 84 -6.83 5.64 -7.06
CA LYS A 84 -7.42 4.31 -7.15
C LYS A 84 -7.45 3.55 -5.81
N TYR A 85 -6.45 3.76 -4.94
CA TYR A 85 -6.39 3.04 -3.68
C TYR A 85 -7.53 3.40 -2.74
N PRO A 86 -7.76 4.70 -2.40
CA PRO A 86 -8.89 5.08 -1.59
C PRO A 86 -10.24 4.80 -2.27
N PHE A 87 -10.37 4.97 -3.59
CA PHE A 87 -11.63 4.67 -4.28
C PHE A 87 -12.01 3.20 -4.20
N VAL A 88 -11.07 2.32 -4.49
CA VAL A 88 -11.32 0.87 -4.40
C VAL A 88 -11.64 0.49 -2.95
N TYR A 89 -10.93 1.04 -1.97
CA TYR A 89 -11.19 0.75 -0.56
C TYR A 89 -12.58 1.27 -0.12
N GLN A 90 -12.97 2.48 -0.51
CA GLN A 90 -14.32 3.01 -0.25
C GLN A 90 -15.41 2.15 -0.87
N PHE A 91 -15.19 1.65 -2.10
CA PHE A 91 -16.13 0.73 -2.73
C PHE A 91 -16.29 -0.56 -1.89
N ILE A 92 -15.18 -1.14 -1.45
CA ILE A 92 -15.16 -2.37 -0.65
C ILE A 92 -15.92 -2.18 0.67
N THR A 93 -15.65 -1.09 1.39
CA THR A 93 -16.28 -0.81 2.70
C THR A 93 -17.75 -0.47 2.56
N ARG A 94 -18.13 0.24 1.50
CA ARG A 94 -19.53 0.59 1.22
C ARG A 94 -20.39 -0.64 0.98
N ASP A 95 -19.84 -1.64 0.32
CA ASP A 95 -20.55 -2.89 0.01
C ASP A 95 -20.34 -3.98 1.09
N PHE A 96 -19.78 -3.62 2.26
CA PHE A 96 -19.51 -4.54 3.38
C PHE A 96 -18.68 -5.76 2.99
N LEU A 97 -17.75 -5.59 2.05
CA LEU A 97 -16.88 -6.65 1.55
C LEU A 97 -15.52 -6.69 2.23
N ASP A 98 -15.19 -5.70 3.07
CA ASP A 98 -13.89 -5.64 3.74
C ASP A 98 -13.77 -6.69 4.84
N GLN A 99 -12.54 -7.15 5.03
CA GLN A 99 -12.17 -8.05 6.10
C GLN A 99 -11.05 -7.42 6.93
N SER A 100 -10.96 -7.78 8.23
CA SER A 100 -9.88 -7.32 9.09
C SER A 100 -8.52 -7.73 8.53
N LEU A 101 -7.51 -6.89 8.74
CA LEU A 101 -6.13 -7.17 8.37
C LEU A 101 -5.52 -8.30 9.21
N THR A 102 -6.10 -8.59 10.38
CA THR A 102 -5.73 -9.73 11.23
C THR A 102 -6.38 -11.06 10.80
N THR A 103 -7.33 -11.03 9.86
CA THR A 103 -7.90 -12.26 9.29
C THR A 103 -6.80 -13.10 8.66
N GLN A 104 -6.74 -14.39 8.99
CA GLN A 104 -5.74 -15.29 8.41
C GLN A 104 -5.85 -15.33 6.89
N SER A 105 -4.72 -15.31 6.19
CA SER A 105 -4.69 -15.17 4.71
C SER A 105 -5.43 -16.27 3.95
N ASP A 106 -5.55 -17.47 4.53
CA ASP A 106 -6.31 -18.60 3.98
C ASP A 106 -7.84 -18.44 4.16
N SER A 107 -8.27 -17.64 5.14
CA SER A 107 -9.68 -17.30 5.39
C SER A 107 -10.16 -16.05 4.66
N LEU A 108 -9.27 -15.36 3.96
CA LEU A 108 -9.65 -14.21 3.15
C LEU A 108 -10.39 -14.61 1.88
N SER A 109 -11.41 -13.82 1.53
CA SER A 109 -11.99 -13.89 0.19
C SER A 109 -10.91 -13.66 -0.88
N ASN A 110 -11.09 -14.20 -2.07
CA ASN A 110 -10.14 -14.05 -3.17
C ASN A 110 -9.91 -12.56 -3.52
N PHE A 111 -10.95 -11.75 -3.40
CA PHE A 111 -10.89 -10.32 -3.65
C PHE A 111 -10.06 -9.59 -2.57
N ASN A 112 -10.33 -9.83 -1.28
CA ASN A 112 -9.56 -9.22 -0.18
C ASN A 112 -8.09 -9.64 -0.22
N ARG A 113 -7.82 -10.92 -0.47
CA ARG A 113 -6.44 -11.42 -0.59
C ARG A 113 -5.65 -10.74 -1.71
N LYS A 114 -6.27 -10.49 -2.86
CA LYS A 114 -5.59 -9.91 -4.03
C LYS A 114 -5.54 -8.38 -4.03
N ILE A 115 -6.55 -7.72 -3.48
CA ILE A 115 -6.76 -6.28 -3.63
C ILE A 115 -7.12 -5.62 -2.31
N GLY A 116 -8.23 -6.00 -1.68
CA GLY A 116 -8.86 -5.26 -0.59
C GLY A 116 -7.91 -5.01 0.58
N ASN A 117 -7.38 -6.07 1.17
CA ASN A 117 -6.51 -5.96 2.34
C ASN A 117 -5.16 -5.29 2.02
N LYS A 118 -4.63 -5.49 0.81
CA LYS A 118 -3.39 -4.80 0.38
C LYS A 118 -3.58 -3.30 0.33
N TYR A 119 -4.69 -2.85 -0.25
CA TYR A 119 -5.01 -1.43 -0.35
C TYR A 119 -5.32 -0.83 1.01
N LYS A 120 -6.11 -1.53 1.84
CA LYS A 120 -6.38 -1.13 3.22
C LYS A 120 -5.08 -0.93 4.00
N ALA A 121 -4.18 -1.92 3.99
CA ALA A 121 -2.91 -1.85 4.70
C ALA A 121 -1.99 -0.73 4.18
N GLY A 122 -1.87 -0.57 2.87
CA GLY A 122 -1.07 0.50 2.27
C GLY A 122 -1.61 1.90 2.58
N LEU A 123 -2.92 2.09 2.52
CA LEU A 123 -3.59 3.34 2.91
C LEU A 123 -3.41 3.62 4.40
N GLY A 124 -3.49 2.59 5.24
CA GLY A 124 -3.22 2.72 6.67
C GLY A 124 -1.82 3.26 6.95
N LEU A 125 -0.79 2.70 6.29
CA LEU A 125 0.58 3.21 6.42
C LEU A 125 0.73 4.64 5.87
N GLN A 126 0.02 4.99 4.79
CA GLN A 126 0.01 6.35 4.28
C GLN A 126 -0.66 7.32 5.26
N TYR A 127 -1.78 6.94 5.86
CA TYR A 127 -2.44 7.73 6.88
C TYR A 127 -1.55 7.90 8.12
N LEU A 128 -0.93 6.81 8.57
CA LEU A 128 0.02 6.83 9.67
C LEU A 128 1.21 7.75 9.39
N ASN A 129 1.71 7.77 8.15
CA ASN A 129 2.76 8.70 7.72
C ASN A 129 2.32 10.17 7.82
N GLY A 130 1.09 10.49 7.43
CA GLY A 130 0.52 11.84 7.60
C GLY A 130 0.33 12.20 9.07
N PHE A 131 -0.10 11.26 9.91
CA PHE A 131 -0.28 11.45 11.34
C PHE A 131 1.03 11.69 12.09
N LEU A 132 2.07 10.92 11.77
CA LEU A 132 3.37 10.98 12.44
C LEU A 132 4.33 12.04 11.88
N GLY A 133 4.10 12.44 10.62
CA GLY A 133 5.02 13.29 9.85
C GLY A 133 5.94 12.50 8.93
N ASP A 134 6.39 13.17 7.88
CA ASP A 134 6.90 12.56 6.62
C ASP A 134 8.13 11.64 6.70
N SER A 135 8.71 11.41 7.84
CA SER A 135 9.93 10.59 7.88
C SER A 135 9.86 9.37 8.80
N ILE A 136 8.93 9.35 9.76
CA ILE A 136 8.91 8.33 10.81
C ILE A 136 8.56 6.95 10.21
N VAL A 137 7.50 6.85 9.43
CA VAL A 137 7.08 5.58 8.82
C VAL A 137 8.18 5.03 7.89
N LYS A 138 8.79 5.88 7.07
CA LYS A 138 9.87 5.48 6.16
C LYS A 138 11.11 5.00 6.92
N LYS A 139 11.50 5.71 7.97
CA LYS A 139 12.62 5.32 8.84
C LYS A 139 12.32 4.00 9.56
N SER A 140 11.11 3.82 10.05
CA SER A 140 10.68 2.59 10.72
C SER A 140 10.67 1.40 9.76
N ILE A 141 10.18 1.56 8.54
CA ILE A 141 10.25 0.51 7.51
C ILE A 141 11.70 0.15 7.20
N LYS A 142 12.57 1.15 7.02
CA LYS A 142 14.00 0.92 6.76
C LYS A 142 14.66 0.18 7.90
N GLU A 143 14.42 0.61 9.14
CA GLU A 143 14.98 -0.03 10.33
C GLU A 143 14.45 -1.44 10.52
N PHE A 144 13.14 -1.63 10.39
CA PHE A 144 12.51 -2.95 10.45
C PHE A 144 13.15 -3.91 9.45
N TYR A 145 13.33 -3.46 8.22
CA TYR A 145 14.00 -4.25 7.20
C TYR A 145 15.45 -4.58 7.57
N THR A 146 16.24 -3.60 7.97
CA THR A 146 17.68 -3.81 8.26
C THR A 146 17.90 -4.67 9.50
N SER A 147 17.07 -4.53 10.53
CA SER A 147 17.19 -5.26 11.79
C SER A 147 16.68 -6.71 11.70
N ASN A 148 15.69 -6.95 10.84
CA ASN A 148 15.00 -8.23 10.72
C ASN A 148 15.33 -8.99 9.43
N LYS A 149 16.24 -8.49 8.62
CA LYS A 149 16.67 -9.16 7.40
C LYS A 149 17.17 -10.57 7.70
N LEU A 150 16.55 -11.58 7.05
CA LEU A 150 16.86 -13.02 7.22
C LEU A 150 16.67 -13.55 8.65
N LYS A 151 15.86 -12.89 9.46
CA LYS A 151 15.48 -13.34 10.78
C LYS A 151 13.97 -13.59 10.83
N LEU A 152 13.55 -14.55 11.65
CA LEU A 152 12.14 -14.70 11.98
C LEU A 152 11.67 -13.44 12.71
N SER A 153 10.61 -12.85 12.22
CA SER A 153 10.05 -11.61 12.72
C SER A 153 8.53 -11.62 12.63
N ALA A 154 7.89 -10.70 13.33
CA ALA A 154 6.45 -10.52 13.35
C ALA A 154 6.08 -9.05 13.10
N SER A 155 4.81 -8.79 12.79
CA SER A 155 4.29 -7.42 12.67
C SER A 155 4.43 -6.62 13.97
N SER A 156 4.39 -7.30 15.13
CA SER A 156 4.65 -6.68 16.43
C SER A 156 6.08 -6.12 16.58
N ASP A 157 7.05 -6.61 15.84
CA ASP A 157 8.39 -6.03 15.85
C ASP A 157 8.43 -4.70 15.10
N PHE A 158 7.64 -4.57 14.03
CA PHE A 158 7.44 -3.28 13.35
C PHE A 158 6.71 -2.29 14.26
N GLU A 159 5.68 -2.73 14.98
CA GLU A 159 4.97 -1.91 15.96
C GLU A 159 5.92 -1.35 17.02
N LYS A 160 6.76 -2.19 17.64
CA LYS A 160 7.77 -1.75 18.62
C LYS A 160 8.71 -0.68 18.05
N ILE A 161 9.21 -0.90 16.84
CA ILE A 161 10.12 0.04 16.16
C ILE A 161 9.45 1.38 15.93
N ILE A 162 8.24 1.40 15.38
CA ILE A 162 7.57 2.67 15.07
C ILE A 162 7.13 3.41 16.33
N THR A 163 6.62 2.69 17.33
CA THR A 163 6.22 3.27 18.63
C THR A 163 7.42 3.88 19.34
N SER A 164 8.61 3.29 19.28
CA SER A 164 9.82 3.86 19.88
C SER A 164 10.29 5.18 19.27
N LYS A 165 9.72 5.60 18.13
CA LYS A 165 10.11 6.81 17.39
C LYS A 165 9.15 7.99 17.57
N THR A 166 8.12 7.83 18.40
CA THR A 166 7.09 8.84 18.61
C THR A 166 6.51 8.74 19.99
N ASP A 167 6.14 9.89 20.55
CA ASP A 167 5.38 9.96 21.82
C ASP A 167 3.86 9.89 21.58
N LYS A 168 3.43 9.79 20.30
CA LYS A 168 2.01 9.70 19.97
C LYS A 168 1.49 8.30 20.23
N ASP A 169 0.26 8.23 20.74
CA ASP A 169 -0.44 6.95 20.91
C ASP A 169 -0.80 6.33 19.54
N LEU A 170 -0.39 5.11 19.33
CA LEU A 170 -0.66 4.32 18.12
C LEU A 170 -1.59 3.13 18.37
N SER A 171 -2.22 3.04 19.55
CA SER A 171 -3.13 1.95 19.90
C SER A 171 -4.30 1.84 18.93
N TRP A 172 -4.86 2.98 18.48
CA TRP A 172 -5.91 3.02 17.47
C TRP A 172 -5.48 2.37 16.13
N PHE A 173 -4.20 2.51 15.77
CA PHE A 173 -3.72 1.95 14.51
C PHE A 173 -3.53 0.44 14.60
N PHE A 174 -2.80 -0.03 15.61
CA PHE A 174 -2.50 -1.46 15.76
C PHE A 174 -3.63 -2.27 16.40
N GLY A 175 -4.51 -1.63 17.19
CA GLY A 175 -5.64 -2.29 17.84
C GLY A 175 -6.94 -2.26 17.05
N ASP A 176 -7.28 -1.09 16.48
CA ASP A 176 -8.60 -0.88 15.87
C ASP A 176 -8.56 -0.93 14.34
N TYR A 177 -7.51 -0.35 13.72
CA TYR A 177 -7.44 -0.29 12.27
C TYR A 177 -6.91 -1.60 11.66
N ILE A 178 -5.86 -2.21 12.23
CA ILE A 178 -5.27 -3.47 11.77
C ILE A 178 -6.15 -4.63 12.17
#